data_ac1ed38dc10751ff0ec9b64c9492968c
#
_entry.id   ac1ed38dc10751ff0ec9b64c9492968c
#
_cell.length_a   1.000
_cell.length_b   1.000
_cell.length_c   1.000
_cell.angle_alpha   90.00
_cell.angle_beta   90.00
_cell.angle_gamma   90.00
#
_symmetry.space_group_name_H-M   'P 1'
#
loop_
_entity.id
_entity.type
_entity.pdbx_description
1 polymer ?
#
loop_
_entity_poly.entity_id
_entity_poly.type
_entity_poly.pdbx_seq_one_letter_code
_entity_poly.pdbx_strand_id
1 'polypeptide(L)'
;MPQAFVNQGQLPFATDRRNILKWTTMTAGASGLAAAHAPHVVGEQRNRQPSHQQPVGDIRQRMIGFMLGHEQFLVPTLVDLGALASRSGFQLLATSDHLQPWQANQGHSGEAWVTMGALGAQTPASWMGTTVTCPTLRYNPAVVAEAFATLGHLYPGRIFLGVGSGEALNEAAATGVWPKWQERWDRLIEAITIIRQLWSGKDVAYKGNYYTVAAKLYDPPSRPIPLLTAANGRKSMRLAGQHGDGLVTDPMSWRQHKSEWEAGARSVGKNPAEMPVLIEQYVAVGDRVDARAAAELWRFGPKAFKSYYNVRDPARIEQLADSEVPLEDLIEDWPVGTDAKVHIAKVQQLFDSGATIVNVHTGQANQERVIEFYASHVLPHFRRPA
;
A
#
# COMPACT_ATOMS: atom_id res chain seq x y z
N MET A 1 -9.63 52.75 28.39
CA MET A 1 -10.41 53.52 27.40
C MET A 1 -9.87 53.24 26.01
N PRO A 2 -10.73 53.15 24.96
CA PRO A 2 -11.69 52.08 24.79
C PRO A 2 -11.39 51.18 23.57
N GLN A 3 -12.06 50.07 23.61
CA GLN A 3 -12.18 49.03 22.59
C GLN A 3 -12.64 49.57 21.21
N ALA A 4 -12.11 48.99 20.14
CA ALA A 4 -12.74 49.00 18.81
C ALA A 4 -13.08 47.59 18.38
N PHE A 5 -14.37 47.29 18.38
CA PHE A 5 -14.98 46.12 17.77
C PHE A 5 -14.87 46.25 16.24
N VAL A 6 -14.36 45.20 15.57
CA VAL A 6 -14.51 45.06 14.12
C VAL A 6 -15.56 43.97 13.84
N ASN A 7 -16.54 44.41 13.10
CA ASN A 7 -17.78 43.78 12.69
C ASN A 7 -17.56 42.54 11.81
N GLN A 8 -18.18 41.40 12.20
CA GLN A 8 -18.28 40.23 11.36
C GLN A 8 -19.36 40.43 10.28
N GLY A 9 -18.94 40.49 9.02
CA GLY A 9 -19.83 40.45 7.87
C GLY A 9 -20.38 39.03 7.67
N GLN A 10 -21.67 38.84 7.95
CA GLN A 10 -22.45 37.68 7.56
C GLN A 10 -22.69 37.68 6.05
N LEU A 11 -22.30 36.64 5.35
CA LEU A 11 -22.75 36.34 3.99
C LEU A 11 -24.12 35.63 4.05
N PRO A 12 -25.13 36.06 3.30
CA PRO A 12 -26.43 35.41 3.28
C PRO A 12 -26.43 34.24 2.28
N PHE A 13 -26.55 33.01 2.77
CA PHE A 13 -27.03 31.92 1.96
C PHE A 13 -28.56 31.89 1.99
N ALA A 14 -29.18 32.44 0.96
CA ALA A 14 -30.59 32.25 0.69
C ALA A 14 -30.74 30.94 -0.11
N THR A 15 -31.25 29.90 0.52
CA THR A 15 -31.72 28.67 -0.17
C THR A 15 -33.11 28.89 -0.72
N ASP A 16 -33.21 29.14 -2.03
CA ASP A 16 -34.52 29.05 -2.75
C ASP A 16 -34.80 27.59 -3.13
N ARG A 17 -35.73 26.98 -2.38
CA ARG A 17 -36.19 25.58 -2.55
C ARG A 17 -37.36 25.45 -3.53
N ARG A 18 -37.38 26.17 -4.66
CA ARG A 18 -38.52 26.11 -5.60
C ARG A 18 -38.12 26.05 -7.07
N ASN A 19 -37.32 25.07 -7.47
CA ASN A 19 -37.20 24.78 -8.91
C ASN A 19 -36.71 23.33 -9.15
N ILE A 20 -37.39 22.36 -8.58
CA ILE A 20 -37.29 20.97 -9.02
C ILE A 20 -38.71 20.52 -9.36
N LEU A 21 -38.93 20.07 -10.57
CA LEU A 21 -40.11 19.49 -11.21
C LEU A 21 -40.91 20.41 -12.16
N LYS A 22 -40.46 20.50 -13.39
CA LYS A 22 -41.34 20.58 -14.55
C LYS A 22 -40.82 19.61 -15.63
N TRP A 23 -41.15 18.34 -15.49
CA TRP A 23 -41.21 17.45 -16.64
C TRP A 23 -42.63 17.51 -17.19
N THR A 24 -42.76 18.07 -18.36
CA THR A 24 -43.99 18.21 -19.12
C THR A 24 -44.46 16.85 -19.60
N THR A 25 -45.64 16.44 -19.16
CA THR A 25 -46.43 15.36 -19.76
C THR A 25 -46.83 15.74 -21.18
N MET A 26 -46.27 15.06 -22.17
CA MET A 26 -46.83 15.04 -23.52
C MET A 26 -47.79 13.84 -23.63
N THR A 27 -49.07 14.13 -23.83
CA THR A 27 -50.13 13.19 -24.14
C THR A 27 -49.92 12.56 -25.51
N ALA A 28 -49.97 11.24 -25.53
CA ALA A 28 -49.85 10.43 -26.73
C ALA A 28 -51.12 10.50 -27.58
N GLY A 29 -50.96 10.93 -28.83
CA GLY A 29 -51.90 10.67 -29.90
C GLY A 29 -51.63 9.27 -30.48
N ALA A 30 -52.62 8.43 -30.48
CA ALA A 30 -52.56 7.09 -31.07
C ALA A 30 -52.53 7.17 -32.60
N SER A 31 -51.49 6.65 -33.22
CA SER A 31 -51.48 6.24 -34.61
C SER A 31 -50.62 4.97 -34.73
N GLY A 32 -51.21 3.87 -35.10
CA GLY A 32 -50.58 2.58 -35.23
C GLY A 32 -49.47 2.57 -36.28
N LEU A 33 -48.33 2.03 -35.89
CA LEU A 33 -47.30 1.55 -36.80
C LEU A 33 -46.68 0.28 -36.23
N ALA A 34 -46.54 -0.68 -37.11
CA ALA A 34 -46.09 -2.04 -36.88
C ALA A 34 -44.78 -2.09 -36.10
N ALA A 35 -44.73 -2.96 -35.09
CA ALA A 35 -43.49 -3.29 -34.35
C ALA A 35 -42.52 -4.03 -35.30
N ALA A 36 -41.57 -3.30 -35.84
CA ALA A 36 -40.38 -3.91 -36.41
C ALA A 36 -39.50 -4.38 -35.25
N HIS A 37 -39.33 -5.68 -35.09
CA HIS A 37 -38.36 -6.28 -34.18
C HIS A 37 -36.95 -5.85 -34.62
N ALA A 38 -36.35 -4.93 -33.90
CA ALA A 38 -34.91 -4.70 -34.03
C ALA A 38 -34.18 -5.97 -33.54
N PRO A 39 -33.22 -6.51 -34.32
CA PRO A 39 -32.46 -7.64 -33.86
C PRO A 39 -31.66 -7.20 -32.64
N HIS A 40 -31.81 -7.91 -31.53
CA HIS A 40 -30.85 -7.86 -30.44
C HIS A 40 -29.49 -8.20 -31.03
N VAL A 41 -28.66 -7.18 -31.24
CA VAL A 41 -27.23 -7.37 -31.43
C VAL A 41 -26.71 -7.85 -30.08
N VAL A 42 -26.72 -9.17 -29.87
CA VAL A 42 -25.87 -9.81 -28.88
C VAL A 42 -24.48 -9.55 -29.40
N GLY A 43 -23.88 -8.48 -28.86
CA GLY A 43 -22.47 -8.22 -29.11
C GLY A 43 -21.71 -9.46 -28.65
N GLU A 44 -21.12 -10.18 -29.62
CA GLU A 44 -20.11 -11.17 -29.28
C GLU A 44 -19.15 -10.50 -28.30
N GLN A 45 -19.26 -10.89 -27.03
CA GLN A 45 -18.19 -10.66 -26.08
C GLN A 45 -16.97 -11.36 -26.69
N ARG A 46 -16.17 -10.60 -27.44
CA ARG A 46 -14.84 -11.05 -27.80
C ARG A 46 -14.16 -11.39 -26.50
N ASN A 47 -14.14 -12.67 -26.20
CA ASN A 47 -13.33 -13.28 -25.18
C ASN A 47 -11.88 -12.93 -25.55
N ARG A 48 -11.42 -11.71 -25.19
CA ARG A 48 -10.01 -11.39 -25.21
C ARG A 48 -9.42 -12.29 -24.11
N GLN A 49 -8.99 -13.48 -24.53
CA GLN A 49 -8.10 -14.26 -23.69
C GLN A 49 -6.99 -13.29 -23.28
N PRO A 50 -6.72 -13.13 -21.99
CA PRO A 50 -5.60 -12.34 -21.54
C PRO A 50 -4.36 -12.94 -22.26
N SER A 51 -3.63 -12.11 -22.98
CA SER A 51 -2.33 -12.46 -23.54
C SER A 51 -1.60 -13.31 -22.51
N HIS A 52 -0.99 -14.43 -22.91
CA HIS A 52 -0.27 -15.37 -22.07
C HIS A 52 0.72 -14.62 -21.16
N GLN A 53 0.23 -14.13 -20.04
CA GLN A 53 1.07 -13.56 -19.00
C GLN A 53 1.81 -14.74 -18.38
N GLN A 54 3.13 -14.69 -18.40
CA GLN A 54 3.94 -15.70 -17.72
C GLN A 54 3.49 -15.75 -16.26
N PRO A 55 3.33 -16.95 -15.68
CA PRO A 55 2.91 -17.06 -14.30
C PRO A 55 3.95 -16.36 -13.41
N VAL A 56 3.49 -15.36 -12.68
CA VAL A 56 4.29 -14.73 -11.61
C VAL A 56 4.49 -15.80 -10.54
N GLY A 57 5.73 -16.00 -10.08
CA GLY A 57 6.04 -17.00 -9.05
C GLY A 57 5.20 -16.83 -7.77
N ASP A 58 5.17 -17.86 -6.94
CA ASP A 58 4.44 -17.81 -5.67
C ASP A 58 5.05 -16.74 -4.75
N ILE A 59 4.22 -15.85 -4.17
CA ILE A 59 4.66 -14.78 -3.25
C ILE A 59 5.39 -15.31 -2.00
N ARG A 60 5.24 -16.59 -1.70
CA ARG A 60 5.95 -17.29 -0.61
C ARG A 60 7.40 -17.65 -0.97
N GLN A 61 7.79 -17.57 -2.23
CA GLN A 61 9.16 -17.79 -2.67
C GLN A 61 10.04 -16.57 -2.40
N ARG A 62 11.38 -16.80 -2.40
CA ARG A 62 12.33 -15.71 -2.30
C ARG A 62 12.21 -14.78 -3.50
N MET A 63 11.97 -13.49 -3.22
CA MET A 63 11.82 -12.42 -4.20
C MET A 63 12.57 -11.18 -3.78
N ILE A 64 13.04 -10.41 -4.77
CA ILE A 64 13.52 -9.05 -4.55
C ILE A 64 12.50 -8.10 -5.17
N GLY A 65 11.94 -7.24 -4.32
CA GLY A 65 10.99 -6.19 -4.69
C GLY A 65 11.64 -4.81 -4.77
N PHE A 66 10.89 -3.86 -5.33
CA PHE A 66 11.27 -2.44 -5.38
C PHE A 66 10.13 -1.59 -4.81
N MET A 67 10.48 -0.62 -3.95
CA MET A 67 9.54 0.31 -3.34
C MET A 67 9.32 1.52 -4.24
N LEU A 68 8.08 1.82 -4.52
CA LEU A 68 7.61 3.01 -5.23
C LEU A 68 7.01 3.98 -4.21
N GLY A 69 7.84 4.86 -3.66
CA GLY A 69 7.43 5.83 -2.63
C GLY A 69 6.69 7.00 -3.23
N HIS A 70 5.37 7.08 -3.00
CA HIS A 70 4.53 8.19 -3.48
C HIS A 70 4.92 9.53 -2.87
N GLU A 71 5.66 9.51 -1.79
CA GLU A 71 6.09 10.70 -1.06
C GLU A 71 7.12 11.52 -1.84
N GLN A 72 7.90 10.88 -2.70
CA GLN A 72 9.01 11.53 -3.40
C GLN A 72 8.72 11.90 -4.85
N PHE A 73 7.74 11.29 -5.49
CA PHE A 73 7.56 11.40 -6.94
C PHE A 73 6.10 11.57 -7.34
N LEU A 74 5.88 12.29 -8.42
CA LEU A 74 4.59 12.31 -9.12
C LEU A 74 4.24 10.91 -9.65
N VAL A 75 2.96 10.59 -9.69
CA VAL A 75 2.46 9.28 -10.13
C VAL A 75 2.96 8.85 -11.52
N PRO A 76 3.03 9.71 -12.56
CA PRO A 76 3.59 9.30 -13.85
C PRO A 76 5.02 8.79 -13.74
N THR A 77 5.89 9.46 -12.97
CA THR A 77 7.26 9.03 -12.72
C THR A 77 7.30 7.67 -12.00
N LEU A 78 6.42 7.44 -11.02
CA LEU A 78 6.35 6.15 -10.31
C LEU A 78 5.93 5.01 -11.24
N VAL A 79 5.00 5.27 -12.16
CA VAL A 79 4.58 4.28 -13.16
C VAL A 79 5.75 3.92 -14.08
N ASP A 80 6.53 4.90 -14.54
CA ASP A 80 7.71 4.68 -15.39
C ASP A 80 8.81 3.91 -14.63
N LEU A 81 9.11 4.30 -13.40
CA LEU A 81 10.08 3.60 -12.53
C LEU A 81 9.64 2.16 -12.24
N GLY A 82 8.37 1.92 -11.95
CA GLY A 82 7.84 0.59 -11.73
C GLY A 82 7.90 -0.28 -12.98
N ALA A 83 7.58 0.28 -14.14
CA ALA A 83 7.74 -0.40 -15.42
C ALA A 83 9.21 -0.74 -15.70
N LEU A 84 10.14 0.17 -15.41
CA LEU A 84 11.58 -0.09 -15.51
C LEU A 84 12.00 -1.20 -14.55
N ALA A 85 11.65 -1.12 -13.28
CA ALA A 85 12.00 -2.14 -12.27
C ALA A 85 11.49 -3.53 -12.66
N SER A 86 10.24 -3.64 -13.14
CA SER A 86 9.66 -4.90 -13.60
C SER A 86 10.43 -5.49 -14.78
N ARG A 87 10.74 -4.68 -15.81
CA ARG A 87 11.54 -5.11 -16.96
C ARG A 87 12.97 -5.49 -16.58
N SER A 88 13.51 -4.86 -15.56
CA SER A 88 14.85 -5.12 -15.01
C SER A 88 14.91 -6.38 -14.14
N GLY A 89 13.75 -6.98 -13.82
CA GLY A 89 13.68 -8.28 -13.14
C GLY A 89 13.38 -8.22 -11.66
N PHE A 90 12.91 -7.09 -11.13
CA PHE A 90 12.29 -7.05 -9.81
C PHE A 90 10.95 -7.79 -9.85
N GLN A 91 10.77 -8.72 -8.93
CA GLN A 91 9.65 -9.66 -8.93
C GLN A 91 8.42 -9.12 -8.17
N LEU A 92 8.59 -8.03 -7.42
CA LEU A 92 7.52 -7.40 -6.65
C LEU A 92 7.70 -5.87 -6.68
N LEU A 93 6.60 -5.15 -6.81
CA LEU A 93 6.52 -3.71 -6.71
C LEU A 93 5.60 -3.35 -5.55
N ALA A 94 6.15 -2.70 -4.55
CA ALA A 94 5.39 -2.22 -3.40
C ALA A 94 5.13 -0.73 -3.54
N THR A 95 3.95 -0.26 -3.12
CA THR A 95 3.61 1.16 -3.12
C THR A 95 3.25 1.62 -1.70
N SER A 96 3.70 2.80 -1.31
CA SER A 96 3.16 3.49 -0.12
C SER A 96 1.72 3.95 -0.36
N ASP A 97 0.92 4.03 0.70
CA ASP A 97 -0.47 4.49 0.64
C ASP A 97 -0.68 5.59 1.70
N HIS A 98 -0.32 6.80 1.33
CA HIS A 98 -0.34 7.96 2.19
C HIS A 98 -1.20 9.09 1.61
N LEU A 99 -1.91 9.82 2.48
CA LEU A 99 -2.62 11.05 2.11
C LEU A 99 -1.65 12.24 2.05
N GLN A 100 -0.65 12.22 2.92
CA GLN A 100 0.41 13.23 3.03
C GLN A 100 1.76 12.52 3.11
N PRO A 101 2.86 13.14 2.63
CA PRO A 101 4.19 12.58 2.81
C PRO A 101 4.56 12.51 4.30
N TRP A 102 5.53 11.66 4.65
CA TRP A 102 6.04 11.62 6.02
C TRP A 102 6.70 12.91 6.44
N GLN A 103 7.51 13.50 5.56
CA GLN A 103 8.20 14.76 5.77
C GLN A 103 7.82 15.73 4.66
N ALA A 104 7.71 17.01 4.99
CA ALA A 104 7.29 18.02 4.02
C ALA A 104 8.28 18.15 2.84
N ASN A 105 9.58 17.91 3.08
CA ASN A 105 10.62 17.95 2.05
C ASN A 105 10.52 16.82 1.00
N GLN A 106 9.70 15.80 1.22
CA GLN A 106 9.41 14.77 0.21
C GLN A 106 8.51 15.29 -0.92
N GLY A 107 7.53 16.11 -0.60
CA GLY A 107 6.82 16.97 -1.56
C GLY A 107 5.65 16.35 -2.31
N HIS A 108 5.41 15.04 -2.25
CA HIS A 108 4.38 14.36 -3.01
C HIS A 108 3.54 13.39 -2.17
N SER A 109 2.33 13.05 -2.67
CA SER A 109 1.50 11.96 -2.15
C SER A 109 0.41 11.63 -3.17
N GLY A 110 0.63 10.60 -3.98
CA GLY A 110 -0.34 10.09 -4.95
C GLY A 110 -1.19 8.98 -4.36
N GLU A 111 -2.39 8.75 -4.92
CA GLU A 111 -3.27 7.66 -4.48
C GLU A 111 -2.75 6.30 -4.99
N ALA A 112 -2.53 5.37 -4.06
CA ALA A 112 -1.84 4.12 -4.32
C ALA A 112 -2.60 3.17 -5.26
N TRP A 113 -3.91 3.03 -5.07
CA TRP A 113 -4.71 2.03 -5.81
C TRP A 113 -4.92 2.45 -7.27
N VAL A 114 -5.08 3.77 -7.51
CA VAL A 114 -5.13 4.33 -8.87
C VAL A 114 -3.79 4.14 -9.57
N THR A 115 -2.67 4.39 -8.84
CA THR A 115 -1.33 4.11 -9.34
C THR A 115 -1.14 2.64 -9.69
N MET A 116 -1.56 1.70 -8.83
CA MET A 116 -1.50 0.26 -9.09
C MET A 116 -2.32 -0.13 -10.31
N GLY A 117 -3.48 0.51 -10.52
CA GLY A 117 -4.30 0.30 -11.72
C GLY A 117 -3.58 0.66 -13.01
N ALA A 118 -2.84 1.77 -13.02
CA ALA A 118 -2.03 2.19 -14.18
C ALA A 118 -0.76 1.32 -14.34
N LEU A 119 -0.08 1.06 -13.23
CA LEU A 119 1.17 0.31 -13.17
C LEU A 119 1.01 -1.13 -13.66
N GLY A 120 -0.06 -1.81 -13.24
CA GLY A 120 -0.27 -3.22 -13.53
C GLY A 120 -0.37 -3.55 -15.02
N ALA A 121 -0.82 -2.62 -15.84
CA ALA A 121 -0.85 -2.77 -17.29
C ALA A 121 0.56 -2.80 -17.92
N GLN A 122 1.55 -2.22 -17.25
CA GLN A 122 2.94 -2.10 -17.72
C GLN A 122 3.91 -3.09 -17.05
N THR A 123 3.46 -3.83 -16.06
CA THR A 123 4.31 -4.70 -15.23
C THR A 123 3.81 -6.15 -15.17
N PRO A 124 3.73 -6.86 -16.30
CA PRO A 124 3.08 -8.18 -16.37
C PRO A 124 3.80 -9.28 -15.55
N ALA A 125 5.07 -9.09 -15.22
CA ALA A 125 5.91 -10.09 -14.56
C ALA A 125 6.14 -9.86 -13.06
N SER A 126 5.47 -8.85 -12.45
CA SER A 126 5.70 -8.52 -11.04
C SER A 126 4.43 -8.60 -10.22
N TRP A 127 4.56 -9.05 -8.97
CA TRP A 127 3.57 -8.83 -7.93
C TRP A 127 3.44 -7.34 -7.63
N MET A 128 2.25 -6.90 -7.22
CA MET A 128 1.99 -5.52 -6.82
C MET A 128 1.12 -5.48 -5.56
N GLY A 129 1.40 -4.53 -4.70
CA GLY A 129 0.58 -4.31 -3.51
C GLY A 129 1.03 -3.10 -2.71
N THR A 130 0.28 -2.79 -1.67
CA THR A 130 0.58 -1.67 -0.78
C THR A 130 1.43 -2.11 0.41
N THR A 131 2.32 -1.23 0.87
CA THR A 131 3.10 -1.36 2.10
C THR A 131 3.04 -0.05 2.91
N VAL A 132 1.86 0.24 3.54
CA VAL A 132 0.62 -0.53 3.64
C VAL A 132 -0.62 0.37 3.64
N THR A 133 -1.77 -0.16 3.25
CA THR A 133 -3.06 0.52 3.39
C THR A 133 -3.60 0.44 4.82
N CYS A 134 -4.19 1.52 5.34
CA CYS A 134 -4.94 1.50 6.60
C CYS A 134 -6.45 1.41 6.35
N PRO A 135 -7.08 0.22 6.49
CA PRO A 135 -8.49 0.02 6.16
C PRO A 135 -9.43 0.35 7.33
N THR A 136 -9.11 1.38 8.15
CA THR A 136 -9.81 1.53 9.44
C THR A 136 -10.51 2.87 9.67
N LEU A 137 -9.96 3.97 9.18
CA LEU A 137 -10.49 5.32 9.43
C LEU A 137 -10.71 6.09 8.13
N ARG A 138 -9.64 6.43 7.41
CA ARG A 138 -9.70 7.10 6.11
C ARG A 138 -10.47 6.27 5.07
N TYR A 139 -10.23 4.97 5.07
CA TYR A 139 -10.91 4.02 4.20
C TYR A 139 -11.89 3.13 4.98
N ASN A 140 -13.06 2.90 4.38
CA ASN A 140 -13.98 1.87 4.86
C ASN A 140 -13.48 0.49 4.38
N PRO A 141 -13.49 -0.57 5.23
CA PRO A 141 -13.02 -1.90 4.84
C PRO A 141 -13.78 -2.50 3.65
N ALA A 142 -15.06 -2.16 3.44
CA ALA A 142 -15.81 -2.63 2.27
C ALA A 142 -15.29 -2.00 0.96
N VAL A 143 -14.91 -0.71 0.99
CA VAL A 143 -14.30 -0.02 -0.15
C VAL A 143 -12.93 -0.62 -0.48
N VAL A 144 -12.12 -0.93 0.55
CA VAL A 144 -10.83 -1.61 0.36
C VAL A 144 -11.04 -2.99 -0.28
N ALA A 145 -12.03 -3.75 0.21
CA ALA A 145 -12.34 -5.07 -0.35
C ALA A 145 -12.74 -4.99 -1.84
N GLU A 146 -13.58 -4.02 -2.22
CA GLU A 146 -14.03 -3.79 -3.59
C GLU A 146 -12.85 -3.38 -4.50
N ALA A 147 -12.03 -2.42 -4.07
CA ALA A 147 -10.90 -1.93 -4.85
C ALA A 147 -9.87 -3.04 -5.13
N PHE A 148 -9.51 -3.82 -4.11
CA PHE A 148 -8.56 -4.92 -4.29
C PHE A 148 -9.15 -6.10 -5.04
N ALA A 149 -10.47 -6.37 -4.94
CA ALA A 149 -11.13 -7.33 -5.81
C ALA A 149 -11.04 -6.90 -7.28
N THR A 150 -11.29 -5.62 -7.57
CA THR A 150 -11.14 -5.03 -8.91
C THR A 150 -9.70 -5.16 -9.43
N LEU A 151 -8.70 -4.81 -8.62
CA LEU A 151 -7.29 -5.01 -8.98
C LEU A 151 -6.98 -6.50 -9.21
N GLY A 152 -7.56 -7.39 -8.42
CA GLY A 152 -7.43 -8.85 -8.57
C GLY A 152 -8.04 -9.38 -9.86
N HIS A 153 -9.09 -8.74 -10.42
CA HIS A 153 -9.64 -9.03 -11.75
C HIS A 153 -8.77 -8.48 -12.88
N LEU A 154 -8.28 -7.26 -12.72
CA LEU A 154 -7.38 -6.65 -13.71
C LEU A 154 -6.04 -7.42 -13.81
N TYR A 155 -5.53 -7.91 -12.67
CA TYR A 155 -4.18 -8.50 -12.55
C TYR A 155 -4.21 -9.80 -11.74
N PRO A 156 -4.86 -10.84 -12.23
CA PRO A 156 -5.13 -12.04 -11.45
C PRO A 156 -3.86 -12.78 -11.01
N GLY A 157 -3.79 -13.09 -9.69
CA GLY A 157 -2.72 -13.87 -9.10
C GLY A 157 -1.40 -13.14 -8.89
N ARG A 158 -1.41 -11.79 -8.94
CA ARG A 158 -0.23 -10.97 -8.69
C ARG A 158 -0.52 -9.67 -7.92
N ILE A 159 -1.62 -9.66 -7.17
CA ILE A 159 -1.97 -8.58 -6.24
C ILE A 159 -1.88 -9.11 -4.81
N PHE A 160 -1.28 -8.34 -3.92
CA PHE A 160 -1.36 -8.53 -2.48
C PHE A 160 -1.88 -7.26 -1.81
N LEU A 161 -2.53 -7.40 -0.67
CA LEU A 161 -2.96 -6.29 0.17
C LEU A 161 -2.10 -6.24 1.43
N GLY A 162 -1.23 -5.24 1.53
CA GLY A 162 -0.60 -4.92 2.80
C GLY A 162 -1.50 -4.03 3.64
N VAL A 163 -1.69 -4.36 4.92
CA VAL A 163 -2.53 -3.59 5.84
C VAL A 163 -1.80 -3.19 7.11
N GLY A 164 -2.14 -2.01 7.64
CA GLY A 164 -1.60 -1.47 8.87
C GLY A 164 -2.63 -0.75 9.72
N SER A 165 -2.26 -0.43 10.97
CA SER A 165 -3.14 0.28 11.90
C SER A 165 -3.14 1.80 11.73
N GLY A 166 -2.45 2.31 10.71
CA GLY A 166 -2.41 3.71 10.31
C GLY A 166 -1.49 4.61 11.13
N GLU A 167 -1.36 5.83 10.66
CA GLU A 167 -0.60 6.93 11.23
C GLU A 167 -1.45 8.19 11.30
N ALA A 168 -1.18 9.04 12.31
CA ALA A 168 -1.95 10.25 12.51
C ALA A 168 -1.88 11.23 11.32
N LEU A 169 -0.74 11.25 10.62
CA LEU A 169 -0.53 12.12 9.46
C LEU A 169 -1.50 11.82 8.29
N ASN A 170 -1.98 10.59 8.19
CA ASN A 170 -2.95 10.16 7.20
C ASN A 170 -4.37 10.13 7.76
N GLU A 171 -4.56 9.33 8.80
CA GLU A 171 -5.89 8.99 9.31
C GLU A 171 -6.52 10.15 10.08
N ALA A 172 -5.76 10.76 11.01
CA ALA A 172 -6.26 11.89 11.78
C ALA A 172 -6.38 13.16 10.94
N ALA A 173 -5.50 13.34 9.95
CA ALA A 173 -5.58 14.46 9.03
C ALA A 173 -6.85 14.40 8.18
N ALA A 174 -7.20 13.20 7.69
CA ALA A 174 -8.39 13.00 6.85
C ALA A 174 -9.71 13.04 7.63
N THR A 175 -9.72 12.51 8.87
CA THR A 175 -10.98 12.23 9.60
C THR A 175 -11.17 13.03 10.88
N GLY A 176 -10.12 13.67 11.38
CA GLY A 176 -10.11 14.30 12.71
C GLY A 176 -10.00 13.28 13.86
N VAL A 177 -10.02 11.98 13.58
CA VAL A 177 -10.09 10.90 14.58
C VAL A 177 -8.76 10.17 14.65
N TRP A 178 -8.22 10.02 15.89
CA TRP A 178 -7.02 9.24 16.15
C TRP A 178 -7.16 8.49 17.48
N PRO A 179 -7.66 7.25 17.43
CA PRO A 179 -7.87 6.44 18.63
C PRO A 179 -6.57 5.95 19.26
N LYS A 180 -6.67 5.41 20.47
CA LYS A 180 -5.54 4.72 21.12
C LYS A 180 -5.11 3.49 20.32
N TRP A 181 -3.87 3.06 20.54
CA TRP A 181 -3.27 1.92 19.84
C TRP A 181 -4.13 0.65 19.86
N GLN A 182 -4.72 0.31 21.00
CA GLN A 182 -5.57 -0.88 21.13
C GLN A 182 -6.78 -0.80 20.20
N GLU A 183 -7.51 0.32 20.21
CA GLU A 183 -8.67 0.52 19.34
C GLU A 183 -8.31 0.48 17.86
N ARG A 184 -7.16 1.05 17.46
CA ARG A 184 -6.71 0.98 16.06
C ARG A 184 -6.47 -0.46 15.60
N TRP A 185 -5.90 -1.31 16.48
CA TRP A 185 -5.71 -2.72 16.19
C TRP A 185 -7.04 -3.51 16.21
N ASP A 186 -7.94 -3.22 17.12
CA ASP A 186 -9.26 -3.86 17.16
C ASP A 186 -10.06 -3.54 15.89
N ARG A 187 -10.00 -2.27 15.41
CA ARG A 187 -10.57 -1.86 14.12
C ARG A 187 -9.92 -2.59 12.96
N LEU A 188 -8.59 -2.74 12.96
CA LEU A 188 -7.88 -3.44 11.91
C LEU A 188 -8.28 -4.92 11.83
N ILE A 189 -8.44 -5.59 12.96
CA ILE A 189 -8.88 -6.99 13.03
C ILE A 189 -10.31 -7.14 12.47
N GLU A 190 -11.23 -6.25 12.85
CA GLU A 190 -12.57 -6.23 12.26
C GLU A 190 -12.53 -5.96 10.75
N ALA A 191 -11.71 -5.00 10.30
CA ALA A 191 -11.55 -4.69 8.89
C ALA A 191 -11.02 -5.88 8.08
N ILE A 192 -9.99 -6.58 8.56
CA ILE A 192 -9.47 -7.80 7.94
C ILE A 192 -10.56 -8.87 7.81
N THR A 193 -11.37 -9.02 8.87
CA THR A 193 -12.47 -9.99 8.87
C THR A 193 -13.52 -9.65 7.80
N ILE A 194 -13.93 -8.37 7.72
CA ILE A 194 -14.89 -7.88 6.73
C ILE A 194 -14.37 -8.06 5.31
N ILE A 195 -13.12 -7.66 5.05
CA ILE A 195 -12.48 -7.79 3.75
C ILE A 195 -12.51 -9.26 3.28
N ARG A 196 -12.09 -10.20 4.13
CA ARG A 196 -12.10 -11.63 3.80
C ARG A 196 -13.50 -12.18 3.56
N GLN A 197 -14.49 -11.77 4.37
CA GLN A 197 -15.87 -12.19 4.17
C GLN A 197 -16.41 -11.69 2.82
N LEU A 198 -16.19 -10.42 2.49
CA LEU A 198 -16.61 -9.85 1.20
C LEU A 198 -15.92 -10.53 0.01
N TRP A 199 -14.62 -10.84 0.12
CA TRP A 199 -13.90 -11.58 -0.92
C TRP A 199 -14.40 -13.03 -1.13
N SER A 200 -15.17 -13.57 -0.20
CA SER A 200 -15.81 -14.88 -0.40
C SER A 200 -16.94 -14.87 -1.44
N GLY A 201 -17.43 -13.68 -1.85
CA GLY A 201 -18.57 -13.52 -2.76
C GLY A 201 -19.93 -13.93 -2.19
N LYS A 202 -20.00 -14.23 -0.90
CA LYS A 202 -21.26 -14.54 -0.19
C LYS A 202 -21.89 -13.26 0.35
N ASP A 203 -23.19 -13.35 0.68
CA ASP A 203 -23.85 -12.29 1.42
C ASP A 203 -23.22 -12.15 2.82
N VAL A 204 -22.84 -10.93 3.17
CA VAL A 204 -22.19 -10.59 4.45
C VAL A 204 -23.15 -9.76 5.27
N ALA A 205 -23.42 -10.22 6.49
CA ALA A 205 -24.11 -9.48 7.54
C ALA A 205 -23.21 -9.42 8.77
N TYR A 206 -22.30 -8.45 8.80
CA TYR A 206 -21.34 -8.26 9.88
C TYR A 206 -21.80 -7.14 10.82
N LYS A 207 -21.78 -7.39 12.13
CA LYS A 207 -22.02 -6.39 13.16
C LYS A 207 -20.94 -6.54 14.22
N GLY A 208 -19.95 -5.66 14.17
CA GLY A 208 -18.85 -5.57 15.12
C GLY A 208 -19.00 -4.41 16.10
N ASN A 209 -17.91 -4.08 16.76
CA ASN A 209 -17.83 -2.93 17.66
C ASN A 209 -17.67 -1.61 16.90
N TYR A 210 -17.02 -1.65 15.72
CA TYR A 210 -16.63 -0.48 14.94
C TYR A 210 -17.30 -0.41 13.58
N TYR A 211 -17.66 -1.54 13.00
CA TYR A 211 -18.25 -1.59 11.67
C TYR A 211 -19.55 -2.40 11.67
N THR A 212 -20.49 -1.95 10.83
CA THR A 212 -21.67 -2.72 10.45
C THR A 212 -21.71 -2.78 8.93
N VAL A 213 -21.73 -3.99 8.37
CA VAL A 213 -21.73 -4.22 6.92
C VAL A 213 -22.84 -5.20 6.58
N ALA A 214 -23.73 -4.81 5.68
CA ALA A 214 -24.73 -5.69 5.07
C ALA A 214 -24.57 -5.55 3.54
N ALA A 215 -23.72 -6.39 2.95
CA ALA A 215 -23.34 -6.27 1.55
C ALA A 215 -22.86 -7.59 0.96
N LYS A 216 -22.72 -7.59 -0.37
CA LYS A 216 -22.11 -8.66 -1.15
C LYS A 216 -21.25 -8.03 -2.22
N LEU A 217 -20.05 -8.55 -2.45
CA LEU A 217 -19.33 -8.25 -3.67
C LEU A 217 -19.84 -9.14 -4.81
N TYR A 218 -20.32 -8.50 -5.89
CA TYR A 218 -20.78 -9.23 -7.07
C TYR A 218 -19.62 -9.72 -7.93
N ASP A 219 -18.47 -9.02 -7.84
CA ASP A 219 -17.23 -9.40 -8.50
C ASP A 219 -16.13 -9.67 -7.43
N PRO A 220 -16.22 -10.79 -6.69
CA PRO A 220 -15.17 -11.17 -5.74
C PRO A 220 -13.89 -11.55 -6.49
N PRO A 221 -12.69 -11.49 -5.85
CA PRO A 221 -11.45 -11.81 -6.51
C PRO A 221 -11.48 -13.21 -7.13
N SER A 222 -11.05 -13.34 -8.38
CA SER A 222 -10.99 -14.62 -9.10
C SER A 222 -9.89 -15.57 -8.55
N ARG A 223 -8.91 -15.02 -7.87
CA ARG A 223 -7.85 -15.75 -7.14
C ARG A 223 -7.66 -15.14 -5.75
N PRO A 224 -7.22 -15.94 -4.75
CA PRO A 224 -6.94 -15.42 -3.42
C PRO A 224 -5.94 -14.26 -3.48
N ILE A 225 -6.24 -13.18 -2.75
CA ILE A 225 -5.35 -12.04 -2.56
C ILE A 225 -4.69 -12.20 -1.20
N PRO A 226 -3.36 -12.44 -1.12
CA PRO A 226 -2.65 -12.50 0.15
C PRO A 226 -2.75 -11.17 0.91
N LEU A 227 -3.09 -11.23 2.20
CA LEU A 227 -3.19 -10.09 3.09
C LEU A 227 -2.01 -10.10 4.05
N LEU A 228 -1.05 -9.18 3.84
CA LEU A 228 0.13 -9.03 4.68
C LEU A 228 -0.11 -7.93 5.72
N THR A 229 0.18 -8.20 6.99
CA THR A 229 -0.07 -7.23 8.06
C THR A 229 1.24 -6.59 8.51
N ALA A 230 1.28 -5.26 8.55
CA ALA A 230 2.45 -4.52 9.03
C ALA A 230 2.57 -4.56 10.55
N ALA A 231 3.78 -4.82 11.05
CA ALA A 231 4.05 -4.82 12.48
C ALA A 231 5.53 -4.59 12.79
N ASN A 232 5.81 -3.76 13.82
CA ASN A 232 7.16 -3.39 14.21
C ASN A 232 7.43 -3.54 15.73
N GLY A 233 6.44 -3.91 16.54
CA GLY A 233 6.60 -4.07 17.97
C GLY A 233 6.08 -5.43 18.45
N ARG A 234 6.51 -5.84 19.63
CA ARG A 234 6.22 -7.15 20.21
C ARG A 234 4.74 -7.56 20.11
N LYS A 235 3.82 -6.67 20.55
CA LYS A 235 2.37 -6.98 20.53
C LYS A 235 1.81 -7.01 19.10
N SER A 236 2.19 -6.04 18.26
CA SER A 236 1.73 -5.97 16.87
C SER A 236 2.23 -7.16 16.05
N MET A 237 3.47 -7.60 16.24
CA MET A 237 4.02 -8.79 15.60
C MET A 237 3.18 -10.04 15.91
N ARG A 238 2.81 -10.24 17.18
CA ARG A 238 1.96 -11.36 17.56
C ARG A 238 0.58 -11.32 16.90
N LEU A 239 -0.06 -10.13 16.87
CA LEU A 239 -1.34 -9.93 16.20
C LEU A 239 -1.23 -10.09 14.68
N ALA A 240 -0.14 -9.61 14.07
CA ALA A 240 0.10 -9.80 12.64
C ALA A 240 0.22 -11.29 12.28
N GLY A 241 0.91 -12.10 13.08
CA GLY A 241 0.96 -13.54 12.91
C GLY A 241 -0.41 -14.22 13.02
N GLN A 242 -1.25 -13.76 13.95
CA GLN A 242 -2.59 -14.31 14.13
C GLN A 242 -3.53 -13.97 12.96
N HIS A 243 -3.51 -12.74 12.48
CA HIS A 243 -4.54 -12.22 11.57
C HIS A 243 -4.09 -12.06 10.11
N GLY A 244 -2.79 -11.87 9.83
CA GLY A 244 -2.25 -11.78 8.47
C GLY A 244 -2.02 -13.13 7.79
N ASP A 245 -1.94 -13.14 6.46
CA ASP A 245 -1.44 -14.27 5.68
C ASP A 245 0.09 -14.19 5.54
N GLY A 246 0.67 -13.02 5.86
CA GLY A 246 2.08 -12.72 5.88
C GLY A 246 2.37 -11.46 6.70
N LEU A 247 3.62 -11.00 6.63
CA LEU A 247 4.15 -9.87 7.40
C LEU A 247 4.77 -8.83 6.47
N VAL A 248 4.60 -7.54 6.83
CA VAL A 248 5.42 -6.41 6.35
C VAL A 248 6.14 -5.83 7.54
N THR A 249 7.47 -5.68 7.48
CA THR A 249 8.26 -5.15 8.59
C THR A 249 9.61 -4.58 8.12
N ASP A 250 10.39 -4.05 9.04
CA ASP A 250 11.76 -3.58 8.85
C ASP A 250 12.80 -4.58 9.43
N PRO A 251 14.09 -4.48 9.04
CA PRO A 251 15.12 -5.42 9.49
C PRO A 251 15.34 -5.46 11.00
N MET A 252 15.22 -4.30 11.68
CA MET A 252 15.46 -4.21 13.12
C MET A 252 14.29 -4.87 13.89
N SER A 253 13.07 -4.54 13.54
CA SER A 253 11.86 -5.14 14.13
C SER A 253 11.79 -6.65 13.92
N TRP A 254 12.16 -7.12 12.72
CA TRP A 254 12.26 -8.55 12.43
C TRP A 254 13.26 -9.25 13.33
N ARG A 255 14.48 -8.73 13.44
CA ARG A 255 15.53 -9.29 14.32
C ARG A 255 15.07 -9.37 15.77
N GLN A 256 14.36 -8.35 16.25
CA GLN A 256 13.95 -8.25 17.65
C GLN A 256 12.69 -9.07 17.99
N HIS A 257 11.75 -9.21 17.06
CA HIS A 257 10.40 -9.68 17.37
C HIS A 257 9.87 -10.81 16.48
N LYS A 258 10.71 -11.42 15.64
CA LYS A 258 10.37 -12.59 14.81
C LYS A 258 9.66 -13.68 15.59
N SER A 259 10.18 -14.03 16.77
CA SER A 259 9.62 -15.09 17.62
C SER A 259 8.18 -14.82 18.06
N GLU A 260 7.83 -13.54 18.30
CA GLU A 260 6.46 -13.17 18.65
C GLU A 260 5.50 -13.32 17.47
N TRP A 261 5.93 -12.93 16.26
CA TRP A 261 5.16 -13.15 15.05
C TRP A 261 4.92 -14.65 14.78
N GLU A 262 5.97 -15.46 14.86
CA GLU A 262 5.87 -16.91 14.71
C GLU A 262 4.95 -17.53 15.77
N ALA A 263 5.08 -17.11 17.04
CA ALA A 263 4.20 -17.58 18.11
C ALA A 263 2.73 -17.17 17.86
N GLY A 264 2.50 -15.97 17.34
CA GLY A 264 1.17 -15.53 16.92
C GLY A 264 0.57 -16.43 15.83
N ALA A 265 1.32 -16.73 14.78
CA ALA A 265 0.89 -17.58 13.69
C ALA A 265 0.56 -19.01 14.18
N ARG A 266 1.47 -19.61 14.95
CA ARG A 266 1.26 -20.96 15.52
C ARG A 266 0.06 -21.03 16.46
N SER A 267 -0.26 -19.97 17.19
CA SER A 267 -1.39 -19.94 18.13
C SER A 267 -2.76 -20.09 17.46
N VAL A 268 -2.83 -19.89 16.14
CA VAL A 268 -4.05 -20.04 15.32
C VAL A 268 -3.89 -21.15 14.26
N GLY A 269 -2.92 -22.04 14.44
CA GLY A 269 -2.71 -23.21 13.59
C GLY A 269 -2.02 -22.94 12.25
N LYS A 270 -1.42 -21.75 12.05
CA LYS A 270 -0.66 -21.42 10.84
C LYS A 270 0.78 -21.89 10.96
N ASN A 271 1.38 -22.27 9.82
CA ASN A 271 2.81 -22.56 9.72
C ASN A 271 3.57 -21.28 9.30
N PRO A 272 4.32 -20.63 10.18
CA PRO A 272 5.03 -19.40 9.83
C PRO A 272 6.09 -19.60 8.74
N ALA A 273 6.62 -20.80 8.55
CA ALA A 273 7.59 -21.11 7.48
C ALA A 273 6.97 -21.05 6.07
N GLU A 274 5.65 -21.11 5.97
CA GLU A 274 4.90 -21.03 4.70
C GLU A 274 4.27 -19.66 4.47
N MET A 275 4.48 -18.71 5.37
CA MET A 275 3.92 -17.39 5.29
C MET A 275 4.94 -16.40 4.69
N PRO A 276 4.55 -15.52 3.73
CA PRO A 276 5.45 -14.53 3.18
C PRO A 276 5.84 -13.49 4.24
N VAL A 277 7.13 -13.14 4.26
CA VAL A 277 7.69 -12.08 5.10
C VAL A 277 8.38 -11.06 4.20
N LEU A 278 7.78 -9.89 4.06
CA LEU A 278 8.33 -8.76 3.33
C LEU A 278 9.09 -7.87 4.31
N ILE A 279 10.39 -7.72 4.06
CA ILE A 279 11.25 -6.79 4.80
C ILE A 279 11.63 -5.64 3.87
N GLU A 280 11.28 -4.43 4.28
CA GLU A 280 11.68 -3.21 3.59
C GLU A 280 13.09 -2.82 4.01
N GLN A 281 14.01 -2.80 3.05
CA GLN A 281 15.42 -2.48 3.26
C GLN A 281 15.82 -1.24 2.48
N TYR A 282 16.20 -0.19 3.21
CA TYR A 282 16.78 1.00 2.62
C TYR A 282 18.18 0.74 2.09
N VAL A 283 18.48 1.33 0.93
CA VAL A 283 19.77 1.18 0.25
C VAL A 283 20.24 2.50 -0.35
N ALA A 284 21.55 2.63 -0.59
CA ALA A 284 22.10 3.71 -1.38
C ALA A 284 23.19 3.21 -2.35
N VAL A 285 22.99 3.45 -3.64
CA VAL A 285 23.97 3.13 -4.69
C VAL A 285 24.77 4.38 -5.01
N GLY A 286 26.03 4.43 -4.59
CA GLY A 286 26.88 5.58 -4.70
C GLY A 286 27.81 5.72 -3.51
N ASP A 287 28.21 6.93 -3.21
CA ASP A 287 29.05 7.20 -2.05
C ASP A 287 28.23 7.60 -0.80
N ARG A 288 28.92 8.01 0.24
CA ARG A 288 28.28 8.42 1.50
C ARG A 288 27.49 9.74 1.36
N VAL A 289 27.82 10.58 0.38
CA VAL A 289 27.08 11.81 0.10
C VAL A 289 25.70 11.44 -0.51
N ASP A 290 25.68 10.50 -1.45
CA ASP A 290 24.44 9.94 -2.02
C ASP A 290 23.54 9.34 -0.92
N ALA A 291 24.15 8.57 0.00
CA ALA A 291 23.42 7.95 1.12
C ALA A 291 22.83 8.99 2.08
N ARG A 292 23.57 10.04 2.41
CA ARG A 292 23.08 11.13 3.28
C ARG A 292 21.91 11.88 2.62
N ALA A 293 22.04 12.20 1.34
CA ALA A 293 20.97 12.88 0.60
C ALA A 293 19.68 12.03 0.55
N ALA A 294 19.83 10.72 0.36
CA ALA A 294 18.71 9.79 0.42
C ALA A 294 18.09 9.70 1.83
N ALA A 295 18.93 9.65 2.87
CA ALA A 295 18.49 9.56 4.26
C ALA A 295 17.79 10.83 4.74
N GLU A 296 18.15 11.99 4.20
CA GLU A 296 17.51 13.28 4.54
C GLU A 296 16.01 13.26 4.25
N LEU A 297 15.59 12.66 3.14
CA LEU A 297 14.18 12.53 2.76
C LEU A 297 13.43 11.48 3.59
N TRP A 298 14.14 10.58 4.28
CA TRP A 298 13.55 9.49 5.07
C TRP A 298 14.10 9.48 6.50
N ARG A 299 14.38 10.67 7.04
CA ARG A 299 15.03 10.84 8.32
C ARG A 299 14.18 10.43 9.52
N PHE A 300 12.84 10.45 9.36
CA PHE A 300 11.91 9.96 10.37
C PHE A 300 12.09 8.46 10.69
N GLY A 301 12.61 7.63 9.81
CA GLY A 301 12.94 6.21 9.89
C GLY A 301 12.56 5.39 11.15
N PRO A 302 12.91 4.13 11.26
CA PRO A 302 12.43 3.27 12.36
C PRO A 302 12.77 3.76 13.76
N LYS A 303 13.87 4.50 13.95
CA LYS A 303 14.24 5.07 15.25
C LYS A 303 13.30 6.20 15.68
N ALA A 304 12.84 7.00 14.72
CA ALA A 304 11.93 8.12 14.93
C ALA A 304 10.46 7.70 14.95
N PHE A 305 10.11 6.60 14.30
CA PHE A 305 8.73 6.15 14.08
C PHE A 305 7.87 6.12 15.35
N LYS A 306 8.41 5.61 16.47
CA LYS A 306 7.68 5.53 17.73
C LYS A 306 7.29 6.91 18.29
N SER A 307 8.09 7.93 18.05
CA SER A 307 7.84 9.29 18.50
C SER A 307 6.89 10.04 17.59
N TYR A 308 6.92 9.79 16.27
CA TYR A 308 6.31 10.65 15.26
C TYR A 308 5.00 10.13 14.66
N TYR A 309 4.69 8.86 14.77
CA TYR A 309 3.46 8.29 14.16
C TYR A 309 2.14 8.90 14.72
N ASN A 310 2.21 9.65 15.83
CA ASN A 310 1.08 10.42 16.38
C ASN A 310 1.01 11.86 15.87
N VAL A 311 1.99 12.32 15.09
CA VAL A 311 2.03 13.69 14.55
C VAL A 311 1.25 13.75 13.24
N ARG A 312 0.44 14.80 13.05
CA ARG A 312 -0.42 14.96 11.87
C ARG A 312 0.24 15.78 10.75
N ASP A 313 1.21 16.60 11.11
CA ASP A 313 1.79 17.59 10.23
C ASP A 313 3.17 17.12 9.72
N PRO A 314 3.34 16.89 8.40
CA PRO A 314 4.61 16.52 7.81
C PRO A 314 5.76 17.47 8.11
N ALA A 315 5.50 18.79 8.16
CA ALA A 315 6.54 19.77 8.49
C ALA A 315 7.01 19.61 9.95
N ARG A 316 6.09 19.26 10.85
CA ARG A 316 6.47 18.96 12.24
C ARG A 316 7.25 17.66 12.37
N ILE A 317 6.91 16.64 11.60
CA ILE A 317 7.68 15.38 11.56
C ILE A 317 9.10 15.66 11.06
N GLU A 318 9.25 16.44 9.98
CA GLU A 318 10.55 16.85 9.45
C GLU A 318 11.40 17.56 10.51
N GLN A 319 10.86 18.58 11.17
CA GLN A 319 11.54 19.31 12.24
C GLN A 319 12.02 18.41 13.39
N LEU A 320 11.16 17.46 13.81
CA LEU A 320 11.50 16.51 14.86
C LEU A 320 12.60 15.54 14.39
N ALA A 321 12.49 15.04 13.16
CA ALA A 321 13.50 14.17 12.56
C ALA A 321 14.85 14.88 12.49
N ASP A 322 14.88 16.14 12.05
CA ASP A 322 16.10 16.95 11.96
C ASP A 322 16.79 17.17 13.32
N SER A 323 15.97 17.36 14.36
CA SER A 323 16.50 17.62 15.70
C SER A 323 16.93 16.37 16.47
N GLU A 324 16.31 15.22 16.21
CA GLU A 324 16.44 14.03 17.06
C GLU A 324 17.16 12.85 16.39
N VAL A 325 17.25 12.82 15.04
CA VAL A 325 17.80 11.67 14.32
C VAL A 325 19.06 12.07 13.53
N PRO A 326 20.24 11.68 13.97
CA PRO A 326 21.46 11.83 13.18
C PRO A 326 21.37 10.99 11.89
N LEU A 327 21.71 11.57 10.74
CA LEU A 327 21.70 10.84 9.45
C LEU A 327 22.61 9.61 9.47
N GLU A 328 23.73 9.68 10.15
CA GLU A 328 24.68 8.58 10.25
C GLU A 328 24.06 7.34 10.91
N ASP A 329 23.19 7.54 11.90
CA ASP A 329 22.49 6.47 12.59
C ASP A 329 21.51 5.71 11.69
N LEU A 330 20.95 6.39 10.67
CA LEU A 330 20.06 5.78 9.69
C LEU A 330 20.83 4.94 8.69
N ILE A 331 21.89 5.51 8.12
CA ILE A 331 22.66 4.87 7.05
C ILE A 331 23.60 3.77 7.54
N GLU A 332 23.78 3.61 8.84
CA GLU A 332 24.63 2.57 9.44
C GLU A 332 24.19 1.15 9.03
N ASP A 333 22.88 0.91 8.98
CA ASP A 333 22.30 -0.39 8.63
C ASP A 333 22.03 -0.54 7.11
N TRP A 334 22.30 0.50 6.31
CA TRP A 334 22.07 0.45 4.88
C TRP A 334 23.27 -0.17 4.14
N PRO A 335 23.08 -0.97 3.10
CA PRO A 335 24.12 -1.25 2.13
C PRO A 335 24.36 0.02 1.31
N VAL A 336 25.54 0.63 1.48
CA VAL A 336 25.96 1.84 0.80
C VAL A 336 27.17 1.54 -0.05
N GLY A 337 27.17 1.97 -1.32
CA GLY A 337 28.30 1.82 -2.21
C GLY A 337 27.95 1.37 -3.61
N THR A 338 28.96 1.21 -4.46
CA THR A 338 28.89 0.61 -5.79
C THR A 338 29.52 -0.78 -5.85
N ASP A 339 30.00 -1.32 -4.72
CA ASP A 339 30.40 -2.73 -4.62
C ASP A 339 29.16 -3.61 -4.44
N ALA A 340 28.83 -4.37 -5.47
CA ALA A 340 27.68 -5.28 -5.44
C ALA A 340 27.71 -6.29 -4.28
N LYS A 341 28.90 -6.66 -3.80
CA LYS A 341 29.06 -7.62 -2.67
C LYS A 341 28.38 -7.12 -1.40
N VAL A 342 28.41 -5.82 -1.14
CA VAL A 342 27.78 -5.20 0.04
C VAL A 342 26.27 -5.38 -0.02
N HIS A 343 25.66 -5.10 -1.18
CA HIS A 343 24.22 -5.23 -1.40
C HIS A 343 23.79 -6.70 -1.41
N ILE A 344 24.54 -7.58 -2.10
CA ILE A 344 24.28 -9.02 -2.12
C ILE A 344 24.34 -9.61 -0.70
N ALA A 345 25.36 -9.27 0.07
CA ALA A 345 25.50 -9.77 1.44
C ALA A 345 24.31 -9.35 2.33
N LYS A 346 23.83 -8.11 2.20
CA LYS A 346 22.66 -7.64 2.96
C LYS A 346 21.38 -8.39 2.57
N VAL A 347 21.12 -8.54 1.28
CA VAL A 347 19.95 -9.29 0.78
C VAL A 347 20.01 -10.75 1.24
N GLN A 348 21.19 -11.40 1.11
CA GLN A 348 21.38 -12.78 1.57
C GLN A 348 21.16 -12.91 3.07
N GLN A 349 21.70 -12.00 3.87
CA GLN A 349 21.48 -11.97 5.32
C GLN A 349 20.01 -11.92 5.69
N LEU A 350 19.20 -11.11 4.97
CA LEU A 350 17.76 -11.01 5.22
C LEU A 350 17.05 -12.31 4.83
N PHE A 351 17.38 -12.91 3.69
CA PHE A 351 16.83 -14.21 3.29
C PHE A 351 17.20 -15.33 4.30
N ASP A 352 18.42 -15.35 4.80
CA ASP A 352 18.87 -16.35 5.77
C ASP A 352 18.23 -16.14 7.16
N SER A 353 17.82 -14.91 7.47
CA SER A 353 17.04 -14.62 8.68
C SER A 353 15.58 -15.08 8.58
N GLY A 354 15.10 -15.47 7.37
CA GLY A 354 13.76 -15.97 7.12
C GLY A 354 12.84 -15.01 6.36
N ALA A 355 13.36 -13.88 5.86
CA ALA A 355 12.61 -13.08 4.89
C ALA A 355 12.35 -13.91 3.62
N THR A 356 11.15 -13.76 3.04
CA THR A 356 10.86 -14.28 1.69
C THR A 356 10.93 -13.18 0.64
N ILE A 357 10.66 -11.94 1.03
CA ILE A 357 10.69 -10.79 0.14
C ILE A 357 11.61 -9.73 0.75
N VAL A 358 12.65 -9.35 0.03
CA VAL A 358 13.47 -8.18 0.35
C VAL A 358 13.04 -7.04 -0.57
N ASN A 359 12.33 -6.07 0.00
CA ASN A 359 11.82 -4.92 -0.74
C ASN A 359 12.84 -3.79 -0.66
N VAL A 360 13.52 -3.53 -1.77
CA VAL A 360 14.54 -2.48 -1.90
C VAL A 360 13.87 -1.13 -1.89
N HIS A 361 14.23 -0.30 -0.92
CA HIS A 361 13.79 1.10 -0.83
C HIS A 361 14.99 2.03 -0.96
N THR A 362 14.83 3.11 -1.68
CA THR A 362 15.86 4.14 -1.78
C THR A 362 15.25 5.54 -1.75
N GLY A 363 15.86 6.43 -0.97
CA GLY A 363 15.54 7.86 -0.96
C GLY A 363 16.26 8.67 -2.05
N GLN A 364 17.07 8.03 -2.90
CA GLN A 364 17.82 8.72 -3.95
C GLN A 364 16.87 9.31 -5.01
N ALA A 365 17.15 10.53 -5.45
CA ALA A 365 16.38 11.19 -6.50
C ALA A 365 16.50 10.44 -7.85
N ASN A 366 17.69 9.90 -8.17
CA ASN A 366 17.91 9.07 -9.34
C ASN A 366 17.67 7.59 -8.99
N GLN A 367 16.42 7.16 -8.96
CA GLN A 367 16.06 5.77 -8.70
C GLN A 367 16.37 4.84 -9.88
N GLU A 368 16.43 5.33 -11.09
CA GLU A 368 16.83 4.55 -12.28
C GLU A 368 18.22 3.95 -12.08
N ARG A 369 19.19 4.74 -11.60
CA ARG A 369 20.54 4.27 -11.27
C ARG A 369 20.51 3.09 -10.29
N VAL A 370 19.65 3.12 -9.28
CA VAL A 370 19.53 2.04 -8.28
C VAL A 370 18.92 0.80 -8.93
N ILE A 371 17.88 0.96 -9.74
CA ILE A 371 17.23 -0.13 -10.48
C ILE A 371 18.23 -0.80 -11.41
N GLU A 372 18.97 -0.05 -12.20
CA GLU A 372 19.97 -0.55 -13.16
C GLU A 372 21.14 -1.25 -12.47
N PHE A 373 21.63 -0.69 -11.37
CA PHE A 373 22.69 -1.32 -10.56
C PHE A 373 22.23 -2.67 -10.00
N TYR A 374 21.05 -2.73 -9.41
CA TYR A 374 20.50 -3.99 -8.90
C TYR A 374 20.27 -4.99 -10.03
N ALA A 375 19.70 -4.58 -11.15
CA ALA A 375 19.44 -5.43 -12.30
C ALA A 375 20.71 -6.09 -12.85
N SER A 376 21.79 -5.30 -12.92
CA SER A 376 23.06 -5.74 -13.53
C SER A 376 23.94 -6.54 -12.56
N HIS A 377 23.91 -6.20 -11.26
CA HIS A 377 24.94 -6.67 -10.33
C HIS A 377 24.39 -7.46 -9.14
N VAL A 378 23.13 -7.27 -8.72
CA VAL A 378 22.58 -7.91 -7.52
C VAL A 378 21.57 -9.01 -7.88
N LEU A 379 20.56 -8.70 -8.69
CA LEU A 379 19.48 -9.65 -9.02
C LEU A 379 20.01 -10.94 -9.69
N PRO A 380 21.04 -10.92 -10.56
CA PRO A 380 21.55 -12.15 -11.16
C PRO A 380 22.07 -13.16 -10.16
N HIS A 381 22.59 -12.70 -8.99
CA HIS A 381 23.09 -13.59 -7.94
C HIS A 381 21.98 -14.42 -7.30
N PHE A 382 20.73 -13.94 -7.29
CA PHE A 382 19.57 -14.59 -6.66
C PHE A 382 18.64 -15.30 -7.65
N ARG A 383 18.89 -15.17 -8.95
CA ARG A 383 18.15 -15.92 -9.97
C ARG A 383 18.58 -17.38 -9.89
N ARG A 384 17.62 -18.29 -9.76
CA ARG A 384 17.94 -19.73 -9.93
C ARG A 384 18.46 -19.95 -11.35
N PRO A 385 19.52 -20.77 -11.55
CA PRO A 385 19.83 -21.25 -12.89
C PRO A 385 18.58 -21.93 -13.45
N ALA A 386 18.25 -21.59 -14.70
CA ALA A 386 17.10 -22.12 -15.42
C ALA A 386 17.19 -23.63 -15.61
#